data_29e40ffc2a40ef5306814d84945e3cae
#
_entry.id   29e40ffc2a40ef5306814d84945e3cae
#
_cell.length_a   1.000
_cell.length_b   1.000
_cell.length_c   1.000
_cell.angle_alpha   90.00
_cell.angle_beta   90.00
_cell.angle_gamma   90.00
#
_symmetry.space_group_name_H-M   'P 1'
#
loop_
_entity.id
_entity.type
_entity.pdbx_description
1 polymer ?
#
loop_
_entity_poly.entity_id
_entity_poly.type
_entity_poly.pdbx_seq_one_letter_code
_entity_poly.pdbx_strand_id
1 'polypeptide(L)'
;VERESRKELDKLRRLRTIRLTEPLSERTRPTSFSEIVGQEEGIRALRAALCGPNPQHVIIYGPPGVGKTAAARLVLEEAKRSPASPFGPDAAFVEMDATTARFDERGIADPLIGSVHDPIYQGAGPLGIAGIPQPKPGAVTRAHGGILFLDEIGELHPVQMNKLLKVLEDRKVYLESAYFSPEDPNIPTHIKDIFQNGLPADFRLVGATTRLPHEIPPALRSRCMEIFF
;
A
#
# COMPACT_ATOMS: atom_id res chain seq x y z
N VAL A 1 16.00 -10.51 -34.30
CA VAL A 1 15.47 -9.89 -33.06
C VAL A 1 14.06 -9.33 -33.33
N GLU A 2 13.90 -8.40 -34.29
CA GLU A 2 12.59 -7.75 -34.53
C GLU A 2 11.50 -8.70 -35.03
N ARG A 3 11.86 -9.70 -35.83
CA ARG A 3 10.94 -10.72 -36.34
C ARG A 3 10.45 -11.67 -35.24
N GLU A 4 11.28 -11.94 -34.26
CA GLU A 4 10.94 -12.76 -33.10
C GLU A 4 10.07 -11.95 -32.14
N SER A 5 10.40 -10.67 -31.93
CA SER A 5 9.59 -9.76 -31.12
C SER A 5 8.17 -9.61 -31.65
N ARG A 6 7.97 -9.54 -32.97
CA ARG A 6 6.64 -9.50 -33.59
C ARG A 6 5.86 -10.80 -33.36
N LYS A 7 6.53 -11.95 -33.46
CA LYS A 7 5.86 -13.24 -33.19
C LYS A 7 5.42 -13.35 -31.74
N GLU A 8 6.25 -12.92 -30.80
CA GLU A 8 5.89 -12.90 -29.38
C GLU A 8 4.74 -11.90 -29.09
N LEU A 9 4.74 -10.75 -29.76
CA LEU A 9 3.64 -9.78 -29.62
C LEU A 9 2.32 -10.35 -30.15
N ASP A 10 2.34 -11.03 -31.29
CA ASP A 10 1.15 -11.67 -31.86
C ASP A 10 0.63 -12.79 -30.95
N LYS A 11 1.55 -13.55 -30.35
CA LYS A 11 1.19 -14.56 -29.35
C LYS A 11 0.55 -13.95 -28.11
N LEU A 12 1.08 -12.85 -27.59
CA LEU A 12 0.52 -12.11 -26.47
C LEU A 12 -0.87 -11.56 -26.81
N ARG A 13 -1.05 -11.01 -28.02
CA ARG A 13 -2.36 -10.52 -28.48
C ARG A 13 -3.39 -11.61 -28.51
N ARG A 14 -3.02 -12.81 -29.02
CA ARG A 14 -3.91 -13.98 -29.01
C ARG A 14 -4.26 -14.42 -27.60
N LEU A 15 -3.28 -14.46 -26.69
CA LEU A 15 -3.53 -14.79 -25.29
C LEU A 15 -4.48 -13.79 -24.61
N ARG A 16 -4.35 -12.50 -24.92
CA ARG A 16 -5.24 -11.46 -24.39
C ARG A 16 -6.69 -11.57 -24.86
N THR A 17 -6.95 -12.26 -25.97
CA THR A 17 -8.32 -12.49 -26.45
C THR A 17 -9.03 -13.62 -25.69
N ILE A 18 -8.26 -14.48 -25.01
CA ILE A 18 -8.81 -15.56 -24.20
C ILE A 18 -9.29 -14.95 -22.88
N ARG A 19 -10.59 -15.03 -22.63
CA ARG A 19 -11.18 -14.56 -21.38
C ARG A 19 -12.01 -15.68 -20.77
N LEU A 20 -11.81 -15.87 -19.48
CA LEU A 20 -12.70 -16.70 -18.67
C LEU A 20 -13.76 -15.81 -18.02
N THR A 21 -14.85 -16.42 -17.57
CA THR A 21 -15.82 -15.73 -16.74
C THR A 21 -15.17 -15.35 -15.39
N GLU A 22 -15.60 -14.22 -14.83
CA GLU A 22 -15.11 -13.81 -13.51
C GLU A 22 -15.36 -14.90 -12.47
N PRO A 23 -14.39 -15.16 -11.56
CA PRO A 23 -14.61 -16.06 -10.43
C PRO A 23 -15.83 -15.63 -9.61
N LEU A 24 -16.55 -16.60 -9.05
CA LEU A 24 -17.73 -16.31 -8.24
C LEU A 24 -17.43 -15.36 -7.08
N SER A 25 -16.26 -15.50 -6.46
CA SER A 25 -15.80 -14.63 -5.38
C SER A 25 -15.70 -13.15 -5.80
N GLU A 26 -15.34 -12.85 -7.05
CA GLU A 26 -15.30 -11.48 -7.57
C GLU A 26 -16.71 -10.98 -7.90
N ARG A 27 -17.54 -11.83 -8.51
CA ARG A 27 -18.92 -11.50 -8.86
C ARG A 27 -19.82 -11.25 -7.66
N THR A 28 -19.50 -11.90 -6.54
CA THR A 28 -20.26 -11.79 -5.29
C THR A 28 -19.62 -10.83 -4.29
N ARG A 29 -18.62 -10.03 -4.69
CA ARG A 29 -18.05 -8.98 -3.83
C ARG A 29 -19.15 -8.03 -3.38
N PRO A 30 -19.24 -7.76 -2.07
CA PRO A 30 -20.19 -6.79 -1.56
C PRO A 30 -19.96 -5.40 -2.17
N THR A 31 -21.01 -4.80 -2.68
CA THR A 31 -21.05 -3.42 -3.19
C THR A 31 -21.80 -2.48 -2.24
N SER A 32 -22.47 -3.04 -1.23
CA SER A 32 -23.15 -2.31 -0.19
C SER A 32 -22.98 -3.03 1.16
N PHE A 33 -23.18 -2.29 2.26
CA PHE A 33 -23.07 -2.87 3.61
C PHE A 33 -24.09 -3.96 3.88
N SER A 34 -25.27 -3.91 3.23
CA SER A 34 -26.31 -4.92 3.40
C SER A 34 -25.91 -6.31 2.88
N GLU A 35 -24.94 -6.37 1.98
CA GLU A 35 -24.39 -7.62 1.44
C GLU A 35 -23.35 -8.26 2.39
N ILE A 36 -22.87 -7.52 3.39
CA ILE A 36 -21.97 -8.04 4.44
C ILE A 36 -22.84 -8.53 5.59
N VAL A 37 -22.96 -9.83 5.71
CA VAL A 37 -23.87 -10.46 6.69
C VAL A 37 -23.21 -10.61 8.05
N GLY A 38 -23.95 -10.21 9.11
CA GLY A 38 -23.61 -10.54 10.49
C GLY A 38 -22.49 -9.70 11.12
N GLN A 39 -22.10 -8.55 10.52
CA GLN A 39 -20.97 -7.73 10.99
C GLN A 39 -21.41 -6.29 11.37
N GLU A 40 -22.62 -6.11 11.82
CA GLU A 40 -23.19 -4.76 12.10
C GLU A 40 -22.37 -3.99 13.15
N GLU A 41 -21.94 -4.63 14.22
CA GLU A 41 -21.13 -3.98 15.27
C GLU A 41 -19.73 -3.62 14.77
N GLY A 42 -19.08 -4.53 14.04
CA GLY A 42 -17.78 -4.30 13.45
C GLY A 42 -17.81 -3.16 12.44
N ILE A 43 -18.80 -3.11 11.58
CA ILE A 43 -19.00 -2.03 10.61
C ILE A 43 -19.27 -0.70 11.31
N ARG A 44 -20.09 -0.70 12.36
CA ARG A 44 -20.35 0.50 13.17
C ARG A 44 -19.05 1.04 13.78
N ALA A 45 -18.25 0.17 14.37
CA ALA A 45 -16.96 0.54 14.95
C ALA A 45 -15.99 1.08 13.88
N LEU A 46 -15.96 0.47 12.70
CA LEU A 46 -15.14 0.90 11.58
C LEU A 46 -15.56 2.29 11.05
N ARG A 47 -16.85 2.54 10.95
CA ARG A 47 -17.37 3.88 10.62
C ARG A 47 -16.95 4.91 11.66
N ALA A 48 -17.08 4.59 12.94
CA ALA A 48 -16.68 5.49 14.02
C ALA A 48 -15.18 5.81 13.98
N ALA A 49 -14.35 4.84 13.58
CA ALA A 49 -12.91 5.01 13.47
C ALA A 49 -12.48 5.86 12.27
N LEU A 50 -13.13 5.70 11.12
CA LEU A 50 -12.68 6.25 9.85
C LEU A 50 -13.50 7.41 9.31
N CYS A 51 -14.80 7.47 9.63
CA CYS A 51 -15.66 8.59 9.24
C CYS A 51 -15.63 9.67 10.32
N GLY A 52 -15.38 10.89 9.91
CA GLY A 52 -15.28 12.02 10.82
C GLY A 52 -14.00 12.81 10.63
N PRO A 53 -13.78 13.85 11.45
CA PRO A 53 -12.66 14.78 11.24
C PRO A 53 -11.29 14.20 11.58
N ASN A 54 -11.23 13.14 12.39
CA ASN A 54 -9.99 12.54 12.88
C ASN A 54 -9.95 11.02 12.67
N PRO A 55 -9.78 10.53 11.43
CA PRO A 55 -9.69 9.10 11.17
C PRO A 55 -8.52 8.46 11.91
N GLN A 56 -8.74 7.24 12.41
CA GLN A 56 -7.77 6.48 13.18
C GLN A 56 -7.24 5.30 12.38
N HIS A 57 -6.04 4.83 12.72
CA HIS A 57 -5.56 3.53 12.25
C HIS A 57 -6.36 2.42 12.91
N VAL A 58 -6.57 1.33 12.19
CA VAL A 58 -7.45 0.23 12.61
C VAL A 58 -6.78 -1.12 12.37
N ILE A 59 -6.98 -2.06 13.29
CA ILE A 59 -6.74 -3.48 13.06
C ILE A 59 -8.08 -4.20 13.15
N ILE A 60 -8.42 -4.97 12.12
CA ILE A 60 -9.63 -5.79 12.08
C ILE A 60 -9.23 -7.25 12.29
N TYR A 61 -9.71 -7.83 13.37
CA TYR A 61 -9.54 -9.25 13.67
C TYR A 61 -10.76 -10.03 13.21
N GLY A 62 -10.53 -11.21 12.70
CA GLY A 62 -11.61 -12.13 12.36
C GLY A 62 -11.18 -13.19 11.36
N PRO A 63 -12.00 -14.25 11.22
CA PRO A 63 -11.71 -15.34 10.27
C PRO A 63 -11.73 -14.82 8.82
N PRO A 64 -11.16 -15.59 7.88
CA PRO A 64 -11.20 -15.22 6.48
C PRO A 64 -12.64 -15.24 5.94
N GLY A 65 -12.92 -14.41 4.94
CA GLY A 65 -14.20 -14.42 4.25
C GLY A 65 -15.37 -13.74 4.96
N VAL A 66 -15.13 -12.99 6.04
CA VAL A 66 -16.19 -12.30 6.79
C VAL A 66 -16.46 -10.86 6.33
N GLY A 67 -15.76 -10.40 5.30
CA GLY A 67 -16.02 -9.08 4.70
C GLY A 67 -15.14 -7.93 5.19
N LYS A 68 -13.99 -8.21 5.80
CA LYS A 68 -13.07 -7.18 6.31
C LYS A 68 -12.64 -6.17 5.24
N THR A 69 -12.19 -6.66 4.09
CA THR A 69 -11.75 -5.81 2.98
C THR A 69 -12.89 -4.98 2.39
N ALA A 70 -14.02 -5.63 2.15
CA ALA A 70 -15.19 -4.98 1.59
C ALA A 70 -15.73 -3.89 2.54
N ALA A 71 -15.76 -4.15 3.83
CA ALA A 71 -16.18 -3.18 4.84
C ALA A 71 -15.28 -1.95 4.85
N ALA A 72 -13.96 -2.13 4.85
CA ALA A 72 -13.01 -1.02 4.83
C ALA A 72 -13.15 -0.16 3.57
N ARG A 73 -13.30 -0.79 2.40
CA ARG A 73 -13.50 -0.09 1.13
C ARG A 73 -14.79 0.73 1.12
N LEU A 74 -15.89 0.14 1.56
CA LEU A 74 -17.18 0.81 1.61
C LEU A 74 -17.20 1.96 2.62
N VAL A 75 -16.54 1.80 3.76
CA VAL A 75 -16.41 2.87 4.76
C VAL A 75 -15.62 4.06 4.22
N LEU A 76 -14.55 3.82 3.44
CA LEU A 76 -13.83 4.91 2.80
C LEU A 76 -14.74 5.67 1.81
N GLU A 77 -15.51 4.96 1.00
CA GLU A 77 -16.44 5.61 0.06
C GLU A 77 -17.52 6.43 0.79
N GLU A 78 -17.98 5.96 1.95
CA GLU A 78 -18.87 6.72 2.81
C GLU A 78 -18.18 7.96 3.39
N ALA A 79 -16.94 7.82 3.89
CA ALA A 79 -16.15 8.92 4.43
C ALA A 79 -15.90 10.03 3.40
N LYS A 80 -15.62 9.68 2.15
CA LYS A 80 -15.43 10.66 1.07
C LYS A 80 -16.63 11.57 0.86
N ARG A 81 -17.83 11.11 1.18
CA ARG A 81 -19.07 11.87 1.04
C ARG A 81 -19.36 12.77 2.22
N SER A 82 -18.64 12.60 3.32
CA SER A 82 -18.82 13.42 4.52
C SER A 82 -17.98 14.70 4.40
N PRO A 83 -18.59 15.89 4.55
CA PRO A 83 -17.84 17.15 4.50
C PRO A 83 -16.89 17.33 5.68
N ALA A 84 -17.10 16.61 6.78
CA ALA A 84 -16.23 16.66 7.95
C ALA A 84 -14.97 15.80 7.81
N SER A 85 -14.97 14.87 6.86
CA SER A 85 -13.84 13.94 6.66
C SER A 85 -12.67 14.61 5.91
N PRO A 86 -11.42 14.36 6.34
CA PRO A 86 -10.24 14.81 5.60
C PRO A 86 -9.96 13.98 4.32
N PHE A 87 -10.63 12.85 4.13
CA PHE A 87 -10.50 12.08 2.89
C PHE A 87 -11.13 12.85 1.73
N GLY A 88 -10.30 13.21 0.77
CA GLY A 88 -10.76 13.88 -0.44
C GLY A 88 -11.48 12.92 -1.39
N PRO A 89 -12.14 13.46 -2.44
CA PRO A 89 -12.86 12.64 -3.42
C PRO A 89 -11.96 11.65 -4.18
N ASP A 90 -10.67 11.95 -4.28
CA ASP A 90 -9.67 11.12 -4.94
C ASP A 90 -8.87 10.23 -3.98
N ALA A 91 -9.27 10.15 -2.71
CA ALA A 91 -8.60 9.31 -1.73
C ALA A 91 -8.52 7.86 -2.18
N ALA A 92 -7.31 7.33 -2.26
CA ALA A 92 -7.06 5.98 -2.75
C ALA A 92 -7.31 4.92 -1.68
N PHE A 93 -7.78 3.76 -2.11
CA PHE A 93 -7.77 2.54 -1.32
C PHE A 93 -6.70 1.63 -1.91
N VAL A 94 -5.54 1.57 -1.26
CA VAL A 94 -4.43 0.73 -1.68
C VAL A 94 -4.46 -0.55 -0.88
N GLU A 95 -4.62 -1.66 -1.57
CA GLU A 95 -4.71 -3.00 -0.98
C GLU A 95 -3.42 -3.76 -1.23
N MET A 96 -2.87 -4.36 -0.17
CA MET A 96 -1.70 -5.21 -0.25
C MET A 96 -1.84 -6.39 0.69
N ASP A 97 -1.42 -7.56 0.22
CA ASP A 97 -1.31 -8.77 1.03
C ASP A 97 0.10 -8.87 1.62
N ALA A 98 0.20 -8.84 2.94
CA ALA A 98 1.49 -8.89 3.63
C ALA A 98 2.23 -10.23 3.42
N THR A 99 1.51 -11.31 3.07
CA THR A 99 2.14 -12.60 2.76
C THR A 99 2.89 -12.61 1.44
N THR A 100 2.49 -11.73 0.50
CA THR A 100 3.08 -11.61 -0.83
C THR A 100 4.00 -10.41 -0.98
N ALA A 101 4.02 -9.51 -0.02
CA ALA A 101 4.90 -8.34 0.02
C ALA A 101 6.34 -8.79 0.30
N ARG A 102 7.03 -9.26 -0.73
CA ARG A 102 8.39 -9.78 -0.59
C ARG A 102 9.35 -8.68 -0.19
N PHE A 103 10.01 -8.89 0.93
CA PHE A 103 11.09 -8.06 1.41
C PHE A 103 12.43 -8.60 0.89
N ASP A 104 13.19 -7.77 0.19
CA ASP A 104 14.56 -8.05 -0.20
C ASP A 104 15.50 -7.39 0.83
N GLU A 105 16.24 -8.21 1.58
CA GLU A 105 17.20 -7.74 2.58
C GLU A 105 18.29 -6.83 2.00
N ARG A 106 18.57 -6.95 0.70
CA ARG A 106 19.51 -6.09 -0.01
C ARG A 106 18.94 -4.70 -0.31
N GLY A 107 17.67 -4.45 -0.02
CA GLY A 107 17.01 -3.17 -0.23
C GLY A 107 16.75 -2.81 -1.69
N ILE A 108 16.87 -3.77 -2.62
CA ILE A 108 16.67 -3.54 -4.06
C ILE A 108 15.21 -3.38 -4.39
N ALA A 109 14.33 -4.07 -3.67
CA ALA A 109 12.89 -3.99 -3.84
C ALA A 109 12.18 -4.02 -2.51
N ASP A 110 11.35 -3.03 -2.27
CA ASP A 110 10.42 -2.97 -1.13
C ASP A 110 9.08 -2.44 -1.63
N PRO A 111 8.12 -3.33 -1.92
CA PRO A 111 6.84 -2.91 -2.49
C PRO A 111 5.97 -2.13 -1.49
N LEU A 112 6.20 -2.29 -0.20
CA LEU A 112 5.44 -1.59 0.84
C LEU A 112 5.95 -0.16 1.04
N ILE A 113 7.22 -0.03 1.39
CA ILE A 113 7.83 1.24 1.80
C ILE A 113 8.36 2.04 0.62
N GLY A 114 8.83 1.35 -0.40
CA GLY A 114 9.56 1.93 -1.51
C GLY A 114 11.06 1.66 -1.42
N SER A 115 11.74 1.88 -2.50
CA SER A 115 13.16 1.55 -2.65
C SER A 115 13.85 2.57 -3.54
N VAL A 116 15.17 2.47 -3.62
CA VAL A 116 15.98 3.25 -4.55
C VAL A 116 16.67 2.29 -5.52
N HIS A 117 16.51 2.55 -6.81
CA HIS A 117 17.33 1.91 -7.83
C HIS A 117 18.62 2.70 -8.00
N ASP A 118 19.68 2.22 -7.36
CA ASP A 118 20.99 2.82 -7.49
C ASP A 118 21.61 2.58 -8.87
N PRO A 119 22.54 3.46 -9.31
CA PRO A 119 23.14 3.39 -10.63
C PRO A 119 23.77 2.04 -11.00
N ILE A 120 24.32 1.32 -10.02
CA ILE A 120 24.92 0.00 -10.24
C ILE A 120 23.92 -1.06 -10.70
N TYR A 121 22.62 -0.87 -10.44
CA TYR A 121 21.55 -1.78 -10.82
C TYR A 121 20.85 -1.36 -12.11
N GLN A 122 21.15 -0.16 -12.62
CA GLN A 122 20.53 0.38 -13.84
C GLN A 122 21.29 0.03 -15.12
N GLY A 123 22.47 -0.58 -14.98
CA GLY A 123 23.41 -0.80 -16.09
C GLY A 123 24.09 0.51 -16.53
N ALA A 124 25.41 0.52 -16.50
CA ALA A 124 26.20 1.67 -16.95
C ALA A 124 26.17 1.77 -18.48
N GLY A 125 25.10 2.36 -19.02
CA GLY A 125 25.09 2.79 -20.42
C GLY A 125 25.79 4.14 -20.60
N PRO A 126 26.39 4.40 -21.76
CA PRO A 126 27.11 5.67 -21.98
C PRO A 126 26.21 6.90 -22.12
N LEU A 127 24.93 6.78 -21.93
CA LEU A 127 23.93 7.85 -22.10
C LEU A 127 23.34 8.30 -20.77
N GLY A 128 24.04 9.15 -20.10
CA GLY A 128 23.65 10.26 -19.25
C GLY A 128 22.63 10.11 -18.13
N ILE A 129 21.74 9.11 -18.13
CA ILE A 129 20.78 8.85 -17.07
C ILE A 129 21.29 7.71 -16.16
N ALA A 130 22.20 6.91 -16.66
CA ALA A 130 22.96 5.92 -15.89
C ALA A 130 23.86 6.67 -14.90
N GLY A 131 23.61 6.50 -13.62
CA GLY A 131 24.36 7.18 -12.56
C GLY A 131 23.48 8.01 -11.61
N ILE A 132 22.18 8.18 -11.91
CA ILE A 132 21.23 8.88 -11.07
C ILE A 132 20.43 7.85 -10.26
N PRO A 133 20.45 7.94 -8.91
CA PRO A 133 19.60 7.08 -8.10
C PRO A 133 18.12 7.39 -8.36
N GLN A 134 17.32 6.36 -8.65
CA GLN A 134 15.91 6.49 -8.97
C GLN A 134 15.05 6.04 -7.80
N PRO A 135 14.32 6.95 -7.14
CA PRO A 135 13.37 6.57 -6.11
C PRO A 135 12.18 5.82 -6.72
N LYS A 136 11.79 4.74 -6.06
CA LYS A 136 10.63 3.91 -6.42
C LYS A 136 9.61 3.97 -5.28
N PRO A 137 8.51 4.70 -5.44
CA PRO A 137 7.47 4.78 -4.43
C PRO A 137 6.86 3.42 -4.12
N GLY A 138 6.59 3.16 -2.84
CA GLY A 138 5.88 1.97 -2.37
C GLY A 138 4.40 2.22 -2.17
N ALA A 139 3.72 1.21 -1.59
CA ALA A 139 2.30 1.27 -1.31
C ALA A 139 1.94 2.41 -0.34
N VAL A 140 2.78 2.69 0.65
CA VAL A 140 2.56 3.77 1.62
C VAL A 140 2.46 5.15 0.95
N THR A 141 3.26 5.39 -0.08
CA THR A 141 3.21 6.64 -0.86
C THR A 141 1.97 6.70 -1.75
N ARG A 142 1.62 5.58 -2.39
CA ARG A 142 0.39 5.52 -3.20
C ARG A 142 -0.88 5.70 -2.37
N ALA A 143 -0.84 5.32 -1.09
CA ALA A 143 -1.97 5.47 -0.17
C ALA A 143 -2.08 6.87 0.45
N HIS A 144 -1.13 7.77 0.17
CA HIS A 144 -1.16 9.13 0.72
C HIS A 144 -2.52 9.81 0.51
N GLY A 145 -3.08 10.35 1.57
CA GLY A 145 -4.40 10.97 1.56
C GLY A 145 -5.59 9.98 1.61
N GLY A 146 -5.32 8.69 1.66
CA GLY A 146 -6.33 7.63 1.65
C GLY A 146 -6.10 6.55 2.69
N ILE A 147 -6.43 5.32 2.32
CA ILE A 147 -6.29 4.13 3.16
C ILE A 147 -5.29 3.16 2.54
N LEU A 148 -4.37 2.68 3.38
CA LEU A 148 -3.58 1.48 3.11
C LEU A 148 -4.23 0.31 3.83
N PHE A 149 -4.76 -0.63 3.06
CA PHE A 149 -5.29 -1.89 3.58
C PHE A 149 -4.24 -2.98 3.47
N LEU A 150 -3.76 -3.46 4.61
CA LEU A 150 -2.81 -4.59 4.67
C LEU A 150 -3.52 -5.84 5.16
N ASP A 151 -3.77 -6.75 4.22
CA ASP A 151 -4.31 -8.06 4.57
C ASP A 151 -3.20 -8.94 5.17
N GLU A 152 -3.57 -9.72 6.18
CA GLU A 152 -2.63 -10.54 6.97
C GLU A 152 -1.43 -9.73 7.49
N ILE A 153 -1.72 -8.61 8.14
CA ILE A 153 -0.69 -7.68 8.62
C ILE A 153 0.30 -8.33 9.59
N GLY A 154 -0.14 -9.37 10.32
CA GLY A 154 0.73 -10.14 11.21
C GLY A 154 1.85 -10.91 10.51
N GLU A 155 1.75 -11.07 9.18
CA GLU A 155 2.74 -11.78 8.37
C GLU A 155 3.86 -10.86 7.83
N LEU A 156 3.82 -9.55 8.10
CA LEU A 156 4.89 -8.66 7.70
C LEU A 156 6.22 -9.09 8.31
N HIS A 157 7.27 -9.02 7.49
CA HIS A 157 8.62 -9.20 7.98
C HIS A 157 8.92 -8.16 9.06
N PRO A 158 9.62 -8.51 10.17
CA PRO A 158 9.88 -7.57 11.26
C PRO A 158 10.53 -6.25 10.82
N VAL A 159 11.42 -6.29 9.83
CA VAL A 159 12.06 -5.08 9.28
C VAL A 159 11.02 -4.18 8.60
N GLN A 160 10.11 -4.75 7.81
CA GLN A 160 9.03 -3.98 7.19
C GLN A 160 8.04 -3.44 8.22
N MET A 161 7.73 -4.22 9.26
CA MET A 161 6.88 -3.76 10.36
C MET A 161 7.47 -2.54 11.05
N ASN A 162 8.76 -2.55 11.36
CA ASN A 162 9.44 -1.43 11.99
C ASN A 162 9.46 -0.18 11.09
N LYS A 163 9.68 -0.37 9.79
CA LYS A 163 9.62 0.72 8.81
C LYS A 163 8.20 1.29 8.70
N LEU A 164 7.19 0.43 8.69
CA LEU A 164 5.80 0.86 8.66
C LEU A 164 5.45 1.71 9.89
N LEU A 165 5.84 1.27 11.08
CA LEU A 165 5.62 2.02 12.32
C LEU A 165 6.25 3.42 12.25
N LYS A 166 7.45 3.53 11.71
CA LYS A 166 8.12 4.80 11.52
C LYS A 166 7.37 5.71 10.53
N VAL A 167 6.86 5.15 9.45
CA VAL A 167 6.06 5.90 8.47
C VAL A 167 4.76 6.40 9.09
N LEU A 168 4.08 5.59 9.92
CA LEU A 168 2.87 6.03 10.63
C LEU A 168 3.14 7.21 11.55
N GLU A 169 4.32 7.25 12.15
CA GLU A 169 4.74 8.35 13.02
C GLU A 169 5.13 9.60 12.22
N ASP A 170 6.02 9.45 11.24
CA ASP A 170 6.59 10.55 10.47
C ASP A 170 5.66 11.07 9.36
N ARG A 171 4.73 10.26 8.87
CA ARG A 171 3.85 10.50 7.71
C ARG A 171 4.62 10.80 6.42
N LYS A 172 5.82 10.31 6.36
CA LYS A 172 6.77 10.44 5.24
C LYS A 172 7.62 9.20 5.15
N VAL A 173 8.16 8.96 3.96
CA VAL A 173 9.20 7.97 3.72
C VAL A 173 10.47 8.69 3.33
N TYR A 174 11.54 8.46 4.07
CA TYR A 174 12.88 8.90 3.69
C TYR A 174 13.60 7.75 3.00
N LEU A 175 14.00 7.99 1.76
CA LEU A 175 14.78 7.06 0.98
C LEU A 175 16.25 7.51 1.00
N GLU A 176 17.16 6.55 1.08
CA GLU A 176 18.59 6.81 1.14
C GLU A 176 19.30 6.15 -0.02
N SER A 177 20.30 6.84 -0.55
CA SER A 177 21.22 6.30 -1.56
C SER A 177 22.62 6.83 -1.30
N ALA A 178 23.60 5.94 -1.34
CA ALA A 178 25.01 6.31 -1.29
C ALA A 178 25.47 7.10 -2.52
N TYR A 179 24.70 7.04 -3.60
CA TYR A 179 24.97 7.73 -4.88
C TYR A 179 24.31 9.11 -4.96
N PHE A 180 23.56 9.50 -3.94
CA PHE A 180 22.95 10.83 -3.89
C PHE A 180 23.90 11.84 -3.29
N SER A 181 24.07 12.97 -3.99
CA SER A 181 24.72 14.16 -3.47
C SER A 181 23.86 15.38 -3.80
N PRO A 182 23.52 16.22 -2.80
CA PRO A 182 22.69 17.41 -3.05
C PRO A 182 23.39 18.43 -3.95
N GLU A 183 24.71 18.33 -4.09
CA GLU A 183 25.54 19.25 -4.89
C GLU A 183 25.74 18.76 -6.32
N ASP A 184 25.34 17.53 -6.67
CA ASP A 184 25.50 16.99 -8.01
C ASP A 184 24.55 17.68 -9.00
N PRO A 185 25.09 18.43 -10.00
CA PRO A 185 24.25 19.16 -10.96
C PRO A 185 23.50 18.23 -11.92
N ASN A 186 23.89 16.94 -12.03
CA ASN A 186 23.27 15.97 -12.92
C ASN A 186 21.99 15.37 -12.33
N ILE A 187 21.77 15.53 -11.03
CA ILE A 187 20.57 15.01 -10.37
C ILE A 187 19.41 16.01 -10.56
N PRO A 188 18.27 15.58 -11.15
CA PRO A 188 17.11 16.46 -11.32
C PRO A 188 16.60 17.02 -10.01
N THR A 189 16.06 18.24 -10.04
CA THR A 189 15.59 18.95 -8.85
C THR A 189 14.54 18.17 -8.06
N HIS A 190 13.60 17.51 -8.74
CA HIS A 190 12.55 16.73 -8.07
C HIS A 190 13.10 15.50 -7.34
N ILE A 191 14.17 14.88 -7.87
CA ILE A 191 14.86 13.77 -7.21
C ILE A 191 15.62 14.26 -5.99
N LYS A 192 16.29 15.41 -6.08
CA LYS A 192 16.92 16.06 -4.91
C LYS A 192 15.92 16.34 -3.81
N ASP A 193 14.76 16.88 -4.16
CA ASP A 193 13.68 17.14 -3.21
C ASP A 193 13.20 15.88 -2.51
N ILE A 194 13.01 14.78 -3.25
CA ILE A 194 12.60 13.48 -2.69
C ILE A 194 13.62 12.98 -1.66
N PHE A 195 14.90 13.02 -1.96
CA PHE A 195 15.94 12.57 -1.02
C PHE A 195 16.11 13.49 0.19
N GLN A 196 15.92 14.78 0.01
CA GLN A 196 16.06 15.76 1.09
C GLN A 196 14.84 15.85 2.00
N ASN A 197 13.63 15.80 1.44
CA ASN A 197 12.38 16.05 2.15
C ASN A 197 11.49 14.82 2.32
N GLY A 198 11.81 13.71 1.65
CA GLY A 198 11.04 12.48 1.68
C GLY A 198 9.84 12.48 0.72
N LEU A 199 9.22 11.32 0.61
CA LEU A 199 7.96 11.13 -0.10
C LEU A 199 6.81 11.21 0.89
N PRO A 200 5.73 11.93 0.57
CA PRO A 200 4.57 12.00 1.47
C PRO A 200 3.90 10.63 1.60
N ALA A 201 3.53 10.26 2.82
CA ALA A 201 2.86 9.02 3.15
C ALA A 201 1.95 9.21 4.37
N ASP A 202 1.04 10.15 4.28
CA ASP A 202 0.01 10.39 5.29
C ASP A 202 -1.27 9.67 4.87
N PHE A 203 -1.46 8.50 5.42
CA PHE A 203 -2.60 7.63 5.17
C PHE A 203 -3.15 7.11 6.49
N ARG A 204 -4.30 6.46 6.43
CA ARG A 204 -4.77 5.65 7.55
C ARG A 204 -4.58 4.19 7.22
N LEU A 205 -3.97 3.47 8.18
CA LEU A 205 -3.76 2.03 8.08
C LEU A 205 -5.03 1.30 8.49
N VAL A 206 -5.46 0.36 7.67
CA VAL A 206 -6.42 -0.67 8.06
C VAL A 206 -5.73 -2.02 7.86
N GLY A 207 -5.28 -2.60 8.95
CA GLY A 207 -4.71 -3.94 8.98
C GLY A 207 -5.80 -4.97 9.22
N ALA A 208 -5.78 -6.06 8.46
CA ALA A 208 -6.65 -7.20 8.70
C ALA A 208 -5.82 -8.41 9.08
N THR A 209 -6.32 -9.23 9.99
CA THR A 209 -5.62 -10.43 10.43
C THR A 209 -6.59 -11.51 10.90
N THR A 210 -6.21 -12.76 10.67
CA THR A 210 -6.86 -13.93 11.26
C THR A 210 -6.23 -14.34 12.59
N ARG A 211 -5.13 -13.69 12.99
CA ARG A 211 -4.44 -13.92 14.25
C ARG A 211 -5.18 -13.31 15.42
N LEU A 212 -4.85 -13.77 16.62
CA LEU A 212 -5.36 -13.22 17.85
C LEU A 212 -4.56 -11.95 18.24
N PRO A 213 -5.16 -11.03 19.02
CA PRO A 213 -4.50 -9.77 19.38
C PRO A 213 -3.12 -9.94 20.02
N HIS A 214 -2.93 -10.95 20.87
CA HIS A 214 -1.63 -11.19 21.53
C HIS A 214 -0.51 -11.61 20.56
N GLU A 215 -0.84 -12.01 19.33
CA GLU A 215 0.11 -12.38 18.28
C GLU A 215 0.54 -11.18 17.41
N ILE A 216 -0.05 -10.02 17.62
CA ILE A 216 0.26 -8.79 16.90
C ILE A 216 1.22 -7.94 17.74
N PRO A 217 2.25 -7.31 17.12
CA PRO A 217 3.19 -6.49 17.85
C PRO A 217 2.52 -5.38 18.68
N PRO A 218 2.87 -5.25 19.97
CA PRO A 218 2.27 -4.23 20.84
C PRO A 218 2.43 -2.81 20.32
N ALA A 219 3.55 -2.50 19.66
CA ALA A 219 3.81 -1.19 19.09
C ALA A 219 2.81 -0.81 17.99
N LEU A 220 2.35 -1.78 17.20
CA LEU A 220 1.29 -1.56 16.21
C LEU A 220 -0.07 -1.42 16.90
N ARG A 221 -0.38 -2.32 17.83
CA ARG A 221 -1.66 -2.31 18.56
C ARG A 221 -1.91 -0.99 19.28
N SER A 222 -0.88 -0.42 19.88
CA SER A 222 -0.98 0.85 20.61
C SER A 222 -1.33 2.05 19.72
N ARG A 223 -1.09 1.94 18.41
CA ARG A 223 -1.39 2.99 17.43
C ARG A 223 -2.74 2.81 16.74
N CYS A 224 -3.42 1.72 16.97
CA CYS A 224 -4.62 1.34 16.23
C CYS A 224 -5.82 1.14 17.14
N MET A 225 -6.99 1.42 16.60
CA MET A 225 -8.24 0.94 17.15
C MET A 225 -8.43 -0.53 16.76
N GLU A 226 -8.80 -1.37 17.73
CA GLU A 226 -8.99 -2.80 17.49
C GLU A 226 -10.47 -3.11 17.29
N ILE A 227 -10.80 -3.76 16.18
CA ILE A 227 -12.17 -4.09 15.77
C ILE A 227 -12.26 -5.58 15.49
N PHE A 228 -13.33 -6.21 15.89
CA PHE A 228 -13.55 -7.65 15.75
C PHE A 228 -14.74 -7.91 14.80
N PHE A 229 -14.47 -8.73 13.81
CA PHE A 229 -15.46 -9.23 12.85
C PHE A 229 -15.78 -10.69 13.13
#